data_4e51f526b36f77e2caff66ec9b061caa
#
_entry.id   4e51f526b36f77e2caff66ec9b061caa
#
_cell.length_a   1.000
_cell.length_b   1.000
_cell.length_c   1.000
_cell.angle_alpha   90.00
_cell.angle_beta   90.00
_cell.angle_gamma   90.00
#
_symmetry.space_group_name_H-M   'P 1'
#
loop_
_entity.id
_entity.type
_entity.pdbx_description
1 polymer ?
#
loop_
_entity_poly.entity_id
_entity_poly.type
_entity_poly.pdbx_seq_one_letter_code
_entity_poly.pdbx_strand_id
1 'polypeptide(L)'
;MGASVGPCPVLQDIHLPVLAGCWTSIVGPNGAGKSTLLRALAGLMPHTGTVHLLGRELADWPRRDKARALSWLGQNEAAADDLTVYDVAMLGRLPHQPWLAPPSAADHAAVEQALRATHAWDWRQRTLGGLSGGERQRVLLARALAVQAQ
;
A
#
# COMPACT_ATOMS: atom_id res chain seq x y z
N MET A 1 -12.16 16.82 6.79
CA MET A 1 -10.73 16.50 6.95
C MET A 1 -9.88 17.55 6.24
N GLY A 2 -8.74 17.94 6.82
CA GLY A 2 -7.75 18.83 6.19
C GLY A 2 -6.33 18.28 6.36
N ALA A 3 -5.40 18.71 5.52
CA ALA A 3 -3.97 18.36 5.66
C ALA A 3 -3.07 19.46 5.13
N SER A 4 -1.87 19.59 5.72
CA SER A 4 -0.86 20.58 5.34
C SER A 4 0.46 19.89 5.00
N VAL A 5 1.23 20.50 4.10
CA VAL A 5 2.60 20.10 3.78
C VAL A 5 3.51 21.25 4.24
N GLY A 6 4.23 21.02 5.33
CA GLY A 6 4.91 22.12 6.03
C GLY A 6 3.89 23.18 6.50
N PRO A 7 4.15 24.47 6.31
CA PRO A 7 3.24 25.54 6.72
C PRO A 7 2.05 25.75 5.77
N CYS A 8 2.05 25.11 4.58
CA CYS A 8 1.03 25.33 3.56
C CYS A 8 -0.15 24.38 3.71
N PRO A 9 -1.38 24.87 3.91
CA PRO A 9 -2.58 24.05 3.84
C PRO A 9 -2.82 23.60 2.39
N VAL A 10 -2.91 22.28 2.18
CA VAL A 10 -3.12 21.67 0.86
C VAL A 10 -4.53 21.13 0.71
N LEU A 11 -5.10 20.61 1.80
CA LEU A 11 -6.45 20.07 1.85
C LEU A 11 -7.24 20.83 2.89
N GLN A 12 -8.43 21.28 2.51
CA GLN A 12 -9.36 21.98 3.41
C GLN A 12 -10.76 21.42 3.19
N ASP A 13 -11.47 21.21 4.29
CA ASP A 13 -12.88 20.82 4.32
C ASP A 13 -13.25 19.63 3.40
N ILE A 14 -12.42 18.59 3.36
CA ILE A 14 -12.68 17.42 2.55
C ILE A 14 -13.70 16.51 3.22
N HIS A 15 -14.80 16.27 2.50
CA HIS A 15 -15.82 15.28 2.81
C HIS A 15 -15.91 14.28 1.65
N LEU A 16 -15.37 13.09 1.82
CA LEU A 16 -15.28 12.07 0.77
C LEU A 16 -15.73 10.72 1.31
N PRO A 17 -16.95 10.26 1.00
CA PRO A 17 -17.31 8.87 1.23
C PRO A 17 -16.67 7.98 0.15
N VAL A 18 -15.96 6.92 0.58
CA VAL A 18 -15.44 5.87 -0.28
C VAL A 18 -16.27 4.61 -0.03
N LEU A 19 -16.92 4.12 -1.08
CA LEU A 19 -17.82 2.97 -0.98
C LEU A 19 -17.04 1.65 -1.08
N ALA A 20 -17.38 0.69 -0.24
CA ALA A 20 -16.82 -0.65 -0.32
C ALA A 20 -17.16 -1.33 -1.67
N GLY A 21 -16.23 -2.12 -2.20
CA GLY A 21 -16.41 -2.83 -3.46
C GLY A 21 -16.42 -1.94 -4.71
N CYS A 22 -16.17 -0.63 -4.57
CA CYS A 22 -16.14 0.31 -5.69
C CYS A 22 -14.70 0.78 -5.97
N TRP A 23 -14.40 0.96 -7.25
CA TRP A 23 -13.18 1.65 -7.68
C TRP A 23 -13.41 3.17 -7.64
N THR A 24 -12.57 3.90 -6.90
CA THR A 24 -12.63 5.35 -6.81
C THR A 24 -11.39 5.96 -7.44
N SER A 25 -11.55 6.80 -8.45
CA SER A 25 -10.46 7.55 -9.09
C SER A 25 -10.46 9.00 -8.65
N ILE A 26 -9.29 9.52 -8.25
CA ILE A 26 -9.09 10.93 -7.92
C ILE A 26 -8.33 11.58 -9.07
N VAL A 27 -9.00 12.48 -9.78
CA VAL A 27 -8.47 13.18 -10.97
C VAL A 27 -8.30 14.68 -10.69
N GLY A 28 -7.37 15.31 -11.39
CA GLY A 28 -7.10 16.75 -11.28
C GLY A 28 -5.68 17.10 -11.72
N PRO A 29 -5.35 18.40 -11.86
CA PRO A 29 -4.04 18.86 -12.30
C PRO A 29 -2.93 18.48 -11.32
N ASN A 30 -1.66 18.59 -11.77
CA ASN A 30 -0.52 18.43 -10.89
C ASN A 30 -0.54 19.53 -9.82
N GLY A 31 -0.16 19.18 -8.59
CA GLY A 31 -0.23 20.11 -7.46
C GLY A 31 -1.59 20.22 -6.75
N ALA A 32 -2.67 19.63 -7.29
CA ALA A 32 -4.02 19.69 -6.69
C ALA A 32 -4.20 18.93 -5.35
N GLY A 33 -3.12 18.35 -4.80
CA GLY A 33 -3.20 17.67 -3.50
C GLY A 33 -3.65 16.21 -3.56
N LYS A 34 -3.78 15.57 -4.73
CA LYS A 34 -4.24 14.17 -4.88
C LYS A 34 -3.42 13.18 -4.04
N SER A 35 -2.10 13.25 -4.15
CA SER A 35 -1.20 12.37 -3.37
C SER A 35 -1.24 12.68 -1.88
N THR A 36 -1.43 13.95 -1.51
CA THR A 36 -1.62 14.38 -0.12
C THR A 36 -2.91 13.79 0.44
N LEU A 37 -4.00 13.84 -0.31
CA LEU A 37 -5.28 13.24 0.08
C LEU A 37 -5.14 11.74 0.30
N LEU A 38 -4.57 11.00 -0.65
CA LEU A 38 -4.37 9.57 -0.52
C LEU A 38 -3.49 9.20 0.69
N ARG A 39 -2.39 9.95 0.93
CA ARG A 39 -1.54 9.74 2.10
C ARG A 39 -2.25 10.03 3.41
N ALA A 40 -3.07 11.08 3.47
CA ALA A 40 -3.86 11.41 4.64
C ALA A 40 -4.91 10.32 4.93
N LEU A 41 -5.62 9.86 3.90
CA LEU A 41 -6.58 8.75 4.01
C LEU A 41 -5.93 7.43 4.45
N ALA A 42 -4.70 7.18 4.02
CA ALA A 42 -3.92 6.01 4.44
C ALA A 42 -3.29 6.16 5.85
N GLY A 43 -3.41 7.33 6.47
CA GLY A 43 -2.76 7.63 7.75
C GLY A 43 -1.23 7.63 7.68
N LEU A 44 -0.69 8.02 6.52
CA LEU A 44 0.75 8.12 6.25
C LEU A 44 1.28 9.55 6.45
N MET A 45 0.40 10.48 6.79
CA MET A 45 0.76 11.85 7.14
C MET A 45 -0.23 12.44 8.16
N PRO A 46 0.18 13.45 8.93
CA PRO A 46 -0.71 14.17 9.83
C PRO A 46 -1.86 14.83 9.05
N HIS A 47 -3.06 14.80 9.65
CA HIS A 47 -4.26 15.46 9.13
C HIS A 47 -5.13 15.96 10.28
N THR A 48 -6.05 16.88 9.97
CA THR A 48 -7.08 17.35 10.89
C THR A 48 -8.43 16.75 10.52
N GLY A 49 -9.34 16.67 11.50
CA GLY A 49 -10.62 15.98 11.34
C GLY A 49 -10.48 14.46 11.40
N THR A 50 -11.51 13.74 10.99
CA THR A 50 -11.62 12.29 11.14
C THR A 50 -11.52 11.56 9.81
N VAL A 51 -10.86 10.40 9.82
CA VAL A 51 -10.84 9.42 8.73
C VAL A 51 -11.32 8.10 9.32
N HIS A 52 -12.29 7.46 8.68
CA HIS A 52 -12.79 6.15 9.08
C HIS A 52 -12.37 5.08 8.07
N LEU A 53 -11.86 3.98 8.57
CA LEU A 53 -11.57 2.77 7.82
C LEU A 53 -12.48 1.65 8.33
N LEU A 54 -13.31 1.08 7.46
CA LEU A 54 -14.26 0.01 7.80
C LEU A 54 -15.17 0.39 9.01
N GLY A 55 -15.63 1.65 9.05
CA GLY A 55 -16.52 2.16 10.10
C GLY A 55 -15.85 2.55 11.42
N ARG A 56 -14.54 2.33 11.59
CA ARG A 56 -13.77 2.69 12.77
C ARG A 56 -12.83 3.86 12.47
N GLU A 57 -12.66 4.80 13.39
CA GLU A 57 -11.73 5.90 13.22
C GLU A 57 -10.30 5.40 13.04
N LEU A 58 -9.58 5.93 12.04
CA LEU A 58 -8.26 5.47 11.64
C LEU A 58 -7.22 5.61 12.76
N ALA A 59 -7.36 6.61 13.61
CA ALA A 59 -6.51 6.85 14.77
C ALA A 59 -6.59 5.73 15.82
N ASP A 60 -7.75 5.05 15.92
CA ASP A 60 -8.00 3.99 16.89
C ASP A 60 -7.49 2.62 16.45
N TRP A 61 -7.02 2.50 15.22
CA TRP A 61 -6.51 1.23 14.72
C TRP A 61 -5.13 0.91 15.29
N PRO A 62 -4.91 -0.27 15.91
CA PRO A 62 -3.58 -0.77 16.20
C PRO A 62 -2.76 -0.81 14.90
N ARG A 63 -1.50 -0.41 14.94
CA ARG A 63 -0.65 -0.28 13.74
C ARG A 63 -0.64 -1.54 12.88
N ARG A 64 -0.59 -2.71 13.51
CA ARG A 64 -0.55 -4.00 12.82
C ARG A 64 -1.87 -4.34 12.13
N ASP A 65 -2.99 -4.08 12.79
CA ASP A 65 -4.32 -4.37 12.24
C ASP A 65 -4.63 -3.41 11.09
N LYS A 66 -4.26 -2.13 11.22
CA LYS A 66 -4.33 -1.16 10.12
C LYS A 66 -3.52 -1.64 8.91
N ALA A 67 -2.29 -2.14 9.11
CA ALA A 67 -1.45 -2.64 8.03
C ALA A 67 -1.97 -3.92 7.36
N ARG A 68 -2.85 -4.67 8.02
CA ARG A 68 -3.59 -5.79 7.42
C ARG A 68 -4.84 -5.34 6.66
N ALA A 69 -5.48 -4.28 7.13
CA ALA A 69 -6.74 -3.79 6.55
C ALA A 69 -6.52 -2.82 5.38
N LEU A 70 -5.33 -2.20 5.27
CA LEU A 70 -5.03 -1.18 4.29
C LEU A 70 -3.68 -1.45 3.63
N SER A 71 -3.68 -1.57 2.31
CA SER A 71 -2.46 -1.66 1.50
C SER A 71 -2.16 -0.33 0.81
N TRP A 72 -0.88 0.00 0.73
CA TRP A 72 -0.40 1.21 0.08
C TRP A 72 0.60 0.87 -1.05
N LEU A 73 0.38 1.47 -2.21
CA LEU A 73 1.34 1.47 -3.31
C LEU A 73 1.66 2.91 -3.68
N GLY A 74 2.86 3.34 -3.35
CA GLY A 74 3.34 4.69 -3.65
C GLY A 74 3.83 4.83 -5.09
N GLN A 75 3.93 6.07 -5.55
CA GLN A 75 4.36 6.38 -6.91
C GLN A 75 5.87 6.12 -7.12
N ASN A 76 6.69 6.40 -6.10
CA ASN A 76 8.15 6.24 -6.12
C ASN A 76 8.57 5.43 -4.89
N GLU A 77 8.31 4.13 -4.90
CA GLU A 77 8.76 3.28 -3.82
C GLU A 77 10.18 2.75 -4.10
N ALA A 78 11.11 3.12 -3.22
CA ALA A 78 12.41 2.49 -3.18
C ALA A 78 12.25 1.10 -2.56
N ALA A 79 12.57 0.08 -3.33
CA ALA A 79 12.83 -1.25 -2.81
C ALA A 79 14.30 -1.58 -3.05
N ALA A 80 14.90 -2.36 -2.17
CA ALA A 80 16.28 -2.76 -2.30
C ALA A 80 16.48 -3.55 -3.62
N ASP A 81 17.38 -3.10 -4.46
CA ASP A 81 17.61 -3.64 -5.80
C ASP A 81 18.20 -5.05 -5.79
N ASP A 82 18.79 -5.45 -4.68
CA ASP A 82 19.40 -6.77 -4.41
C ASP A 82 18.37 -7.84 -3.95
N LEU A 83 17.18 -7.43 -3.52
CA LEU A 83 16.14 -8.38 -3.15
C LEU A 83 15.56 -9.07 -4.38
N THR A 84 15.20 -10.34 -4.22
CA THR A 84 14.46 -11.06 -5.26
C THR A 84 13.02 -10.54 -5.38
N VAL A 85 12.41 -10.74 -6.52
CA VAL A 85 10.98 -10.46 -6.76
C VAL A 85 10.11 -11.14 -5.71
N TYR A 86 10.46 -12.38 -5.35
CA TYR A 86 9.74 -13.12 -4.31
C TYR A 86 9.87 -12.47 -2.93
N ASP A 87 11.09 -12.06 -2.55
CA ASP A 87 11.33 -11.41 -1.26
C ASP A 87 10.58 -10.08 -1.17
N VAL A 88 10.60 -9.29 -2.25
CA VAL A 88 9.85 -8.01 -2.29
C VAL A 88 8.35 -8.25 -2.11
N ALA A 89 7.78 -9.26 -2.78
CA ALA A 89 6.36 -9.59 -2.60
C ALA A 89 6.06 -10.10 -1.17
N MET A 90 6.99 -10.85 -0.57
CA MET A 90 6.88 -11.36 0.80
C MET A 90 6.86 -10.25 1.86
N LEU A 91 7.46 -9.08 1.59
CA LEU A 91 7.34 -7.91 2.48
C LEU A 91 5.87 -7.51 2.72
N GLY A 92 4.97 -7.77 1.76
CA GLY A 92 3.54 -7.57 1.93
C GLY A 92 2.90 -8.43 3.03
N ARG A 93 3.56 -9.52 3.44
CA ARG A 93 3.08 -10.43 4.48
C ARG A 93 3.53 -10.06 5.89
N LEU A 94 4.47 -9.10 6.05
CA LEU A 94 4.99 -8.69 7.36
C LEU A 94 3.89 -8.39 8.40
N PRO A 95 2.76 -7.75 8.08
CA PRO A 95 1.69 -7.53 9.05
C PRO A 95 1.05 -8.82 9.57
N HIS A 96 1.12 -9.91 8.81
CA HIS A 96 0.52 -11.21 9.15
C HIS A 96 1.47 -12.11 9.94
N GLN A 97 2.77 -11.93 9.80
CA GLN A 97 3.78 -12.79 10.42
C GLN A 97 3.94 -12.48 11.91
N PRO A 98 4.02 -13.49 12.79
CA PRO A 98 4.44 -13.30 14.16
C PRO A 98 5.88 -12.77 14.24
N TRP A 99 6.23 -12.11 15.33
CA TRP A 99 7.58 -11.62 15.56
C TRP A 99 8.58 -12.79 15.57
N LEU A 100 9.63 -12.72 14.75
CA LEU A 100 10.69 -13.72 14.61
C LEU A 100 10.25 -15.13 14.10
N ALA A 101 9.02 -15.29 13.64
CA ALA A 101 8.59 -16.54 13.02
C ALA A 101 8.89 -16.54 11.51
N PRO A 102 9.23 -17.70 10.94
CA PRO A 102 9.33 -17.83 9.49
C PRO A 102 7.95 -17.65 8.84
N PRO A 103 7.90 -17.28 7.53
CA PRO A 103 6.67 -17.22 6.78
C PRO A 103 5.91 -18.55 6.83
N SER A 104 4.60 -18.48 6.99
CA SER A 104 3.72 -19.65 7.01
C SER A 104 3.39 -20.13 5.59
N ALA A 105 2.82 -21.33 5.46
CA ALA A 105 2.31 -21.82 4.16
C ALA A 105 1.26 -20.86 3.55
N ALA A 106 0.45 -20.21 4.40
CA ALA A 106 -0.53 -19.21 3.94
C ALA A 106 0.16 -17.95 3.39
N ASP A 107 1.28 -17.52 3.96
CA ASP A 107 2.05 -16.39 3.44
C ASP A 107 2.67 -16.72 2.08
N HIS A 108 3.24 -17.91 1.92
CA HIS A 108 3.77 -18.39 0.64
C HIS A 108 2.67 -18.45 -0.44
N ALA A 109 1.48 -18.98 -0.11
CA ALA A 109 0.34 -19.05 -1.01
C ALA A 109 -0.16 -17.66 -1.44
N ALA A 110 -0.24 -16.70 -0.51
CA ALA A 110 -0.65 -15.33 -0.79
C ALA A 110 0.35 -14.63 -1.73
N VAL A 111 1.64 -14.82 -1.53
CA VAL A 111 2.70 -14.29 -2.40
C VAL A 111 2.65 -14.89 -3.80
N GLU A 112 2.49 -16.21 -3.90
CA GLU A 112 2.36 -16.87 -5.21
C GLU A 112 1.13 -16.35 -5.96
N GLN A 113 -0.01 -16.27 -5.30
CA GLN A 113 -1.24 -15.72 -5.89
C GLN A 113 -1.05 -14.28 -6.38
N ALA A 114 -0.43 -13.41 -5.58
CA ALA A 114 -0.18 -12.03 -5.94
C ALA A 114 0.78 -11.89 -7.14
N LEU A 115 1.88 -12.66 -7.16
CA LEU A 115 2.83 -12.66 -8.25
C LEU A 115 2.22 -13.21 -9.55
N ARG A 116 1.36 -14.23 -9.48
CA ARG A 116 0.62 -14.73 -10.65
C ARG A 116 -0.37 -13.70 -11.16
N ALA A 117 -1.15 -13.06 -10.28
CA ALA A 117 -2.11 -12.02 -10.64
C ALA A 117 -1.48 -10.82 -11.35
N THR A 118 -0.21 -10.52 -11.06
CA THR A 118 0.54 -9.42 -11.70
C THR A 118 1.44 -9.87 -12.84
N HIS A 119 1.37 -11.15 -13.26
CA HIS A 119 2.25 -11.76 -14.26
C HIS A 119 3.74 -11.61 -13.95
N ALA A 120 4.12 -11.69 -12.67
CA ALA A 120 5.50 -11.56 -12.20
C ALA A 120 6.09 -12.87 -11.65
N TRP A 121 5.31 -13.97 -11.63
CA TRP A 121 5.73 -15.25 -11.04
C TRP A 121 6.99 -15.84 -11.69
N ASP A 122 7.14 -15.73 -13.00
CA ASP A 122 8.30 -16.28 -13.72
C ASP A 122 9.60 -15.55 -13.40
N TRP A 123 9.50 -14.33 -12.87
CA TRP A 123 10.64 -13.53 -12.44
C TRP A 123 11.00 -13.68 -10.97
N ARG A 124 10.31 -14.53 -10.20
CA ARG A 124 10.40 -14.62 -8.74
C ARG A 124 11.82 -14.78 -8.19
N GLN A 125 12.73 -15.39 -8.96
CA GLN A 125 14.13 -15.58 -8.59
C GLN A 125 15.06 -14.45 -9.08
N ARG A 126 14.57 -13.54 -9.91
CA ARG A 126 15.36 -12.41 -10.40
C ARG A 126 15.42 -11.32 -9.33
N THR A 127 16.53 -10.58 -9.30
CA THR A 127 16.64 -9.38 -8.43
C THR A 127 15.82 -8.23 -9.00
N LEU A 128 15.30 -7.38 -8.12
CA LEU A 128 14.48 -6.25 -8.51
C LEU A 128 15.25 -5.25 -9.39
N GLY A 129 16.56 -5.07 -9.14
CA GLY A 129 17.42 -4.20 -9.92
C GLY A 129 17.64 -4.63 -11.37
N GLY A 130 17.44 -5.94 -11.66
CA GLY A 130 17.52 -6.48 -13.01
C GLY A 130 16.24 -6.36 -13.84
N LEU A 131 15.21 -5.70 -13.33
CA LEU A 131 13.92 -5.55 -13.98
C LEU A 131 13.77 -4.18 -14.66
N SER A 132 13.02 -4.15 -15.76
CA SER A 132 12.55 -2.89 -16.35
C SER A 132 11.58 -2.15 -15.40
N GLY A 133 11.38 -0.84 -15.62
CA GLY A 133 10.48 -0.05 -14.79
C GLY A 133 9.06 -0.60 -14.73
N GLY A 134 8.53 -1.11 -15.85
CA GLY A 134 7.20 -1.72 -15.90
C GLY A 134 7.11 -3.06 -15.16
N GLU A 135 8.14 -3.91 -15.29
CA GLU A 135 8.24 -5.16 -14.53
C GLU A 135 8.34 -4.88 -13.02
N ARG A 136 9.16 -3.89 -12.63
CA ARG A 136 9.29 -3.45 -11.24
C ARG A 136 7.94 -2.99 -10.66
N GLN A 137 7.14 -2.22 -11.41
CA GLN A 137 5.81 -1.79 -10.98
C GLN A 137 4.87 -2.98 -10.74
N ARG A 138 4.92 -4.02 -11.57
CA ARG A 138 4.13 -5.24 -11.36
C ARG A 138 4.52 -5.95 -10.05
N VAL A 139 5.80 -6.00 -9.72
CA VAL A 139 6.29 -6.60 -8.46
C VAL A 139 5.84 -5.79 -7.25
N LEU A 140 5.92 -4.45 -7.32
CA LEU A 140 5.43 -3.59 -6.25
C LEU A 140 3.91 -3.70 -6.07
N LEU A 141 3.17 -3.86 -7.17
CA LEU A 141 1.74 -4.17 -7.11
C LEU A 141 1.48 -5.55 -6.48
N ALA A 142 2.27 -6.58 -6.83
CA ALA A 142 2.18 -7.90 -6.20
C ALA A 142 2.41 -7.81 -4.68
N ARG A 143 3.39 -7.03 -4.23
CA ARG A 143 3.61 -6.78 -2.80
C ARG A 143 2.37 -6.18 -2.13
N ALA A 144 1.75 -5.18 -2.77
CA ALA A 144 0.54 -4.55 -2.26
C ALA A 144 -0.65 -5.55 -2.19
N LEU A 145 -0.82 -6.38 -3.22
CA LEU A 145 -1.86 -7.43 -3.25
C LEU A 145 -1.60 -8.54 -2.24
N ALA A 146 -0.34 -8.89 -1.98
CA ALA A 146 0.03 -9.91 -1.00
C ALA A 146 -0.40 -9.55 0.44
N VAL A 147 -0.63 -8.28 0.75
CA VAL A 147 -1.23 -7.85 2.03
C VAL A 147 -2.61 -8.48 2.23
N GLN A 148 -3.37 -8.72 1.15
CA GLN A 148 -4.77 -9.17 1.20
C GLN A 148 -5.64 -8.25 2.06
N ALA A 149 -5.45 -6.92 1.89
CA ALA A 149 -6.28 -5.92 2.55
C ALA A 149 -7.75 -6.07 2.14
N GLN A 150 -8.65 -5.75 3.08
CA GLN A 150 -10.11 -5.91 2.90
C GLN A 150 -10.72 -4.75 2.10
#